data_8ae3fa02108e2793ae9c3c95876ce7a2
#
_entry.id   8ae3fa02108e2793ae9c3c95876ce7a2
#
_cell.length_a   1.000
_cell.length_b   1.000
_cell.length_c   1.000
_cell.angle_alpha   90.00
_cell.angle_beta   90.00
_cell.angle_gamma   90.00
#
_symmetry.space_group_name_H-M   'P 1'
#
loop_
_entity.id
_entity.type
_entity.pdbx_description
1 polymer ?
#
loop_
_entity_poly.entity_id
_entity_poly.type
_entity_poly.pdbx_seq_one_letter_code
_entity_poly.pdbx_strand_id
1 'polypeptide(L)'
;MNKMDLKKYGITGVTEIVYNPSYDELFREETKKGLRGFEKGQETEMGAVNVMTGVYTGRSPKDKFFVMDETTKDTIWWTSDEYKNDNKPVTKAAWKELKKIASQELSGKKLYVVDTFCGANENSRLKIRFIMEVAWQAHFVKNMFIRPTDAELENYGEPDFVVLNASKAKVKNYKKLGLNSETAVVFNLTEKMQVIINTWYGGEMKKGMFSYMNYLLPLKGMASMHCSANTNAKGETAIFFGLSGTGKTTLSTDPKRELIGDDEHGWDDDGVFNFEGGCYAKVINLSQENEPDIWNAIRRNALLENVTVDKKGKIDFSDKSVTENTRVSYPIFHIENIVKPVSKAPAAKKVIFLSADAFGVLPPVSILNAEQTKYYLLSGFTAKLAGTERGITEPTPTFSACFGAAFLSLHPTKYGEELVKKMQKSGAKAYLVNTGWNGTGKRISIKDTRGIIDAILDGSIDKAETKTLPIFDFKIPTALPGVDPKILDPRDTYKNAKDWDVKAEDLANRFVKNFVKFTGNEEGKKLVAAGPKVK
;
A
#
# COMPACT_ATOMS: atom_id res chain seq x y z
N MET A 1 36.48 3.43 -10.71
CA MET A 1 35.34 3.42 -9.77
C MET A 1 35.82 3.89 -8.42
N ASN A 2 35.37 5.06 -7.97
CA ASN A 2 35.62 5.46 -6.57
C ASN A 2 35.00 4.42 -5.66
N LYS A 3 35.81 3.83 -4.78
CA LYS A 3 35.34 2.87 -3.78
C LYS A 3 34.24 3.57 -2.95
N MET A 4 33.00 3.13 -3.06
CA MET A 4 31.90 3.66 -2.27
C MET A 4 32.26 3.65 -0.79
N ASP A 5 32.21 4.79 -0.13
CA ASP A 5 32.55 4.90 1.29
C ASP A 5 31.31 4.62 2.17
N LEU A 6 31.27 3.42 2.74
CA LEU A 6 30.21 3.01 3.67
C LEU A 6 30.55 3.36 5.14
N LYS A 7 31.76 3.87 5.41
CA LYS A 7 32.19 4.25 6.78
C LYS A 7 31.27 5.32 7.39
N LYS A 8 30.74 6.22 6.57
CA LYS A 8 29.78 7.24 7.01
C LYS A 8 28.50 6.65 7.62
N TYR A 9 28.17 5.40 7.31
CA TYR A 9 27.05 4.66 7.91
C TYR A 9 27.51 3.76 9.09
N GLY A 10 28.78 3.81 9.48
CA GLY A 10 29.38 2.96 10.51
C GLY A 10 29.76 1.57 10.04
N ILE A 11 29.76 1.30 8.74
CA ILE A 11 30.09 0.00 8.14
C ILE A 11 31.56 0.00 7.72
N THR A 12 32.34 -0.95 8.23
CA THR A 12 33.78 -1.03 8.00
C THR A 12 34.22 -2.44 7.57
N GLY A 13 35.41 -2.55 6.99
CA GLY A 13 36.01 -3.86 6.65
C GLY A 13 35.23 -4.64 5.57
N VAL A 14 34.44 -3.98 4.75
CA VAL A 14 33.68 -4.62 3.68
C VAL A 14 34.60 -5.30 2.70
N THR A 15 34.39 -6.59 2.44
CA THR A 15 35.23 -7.42 1.58
C THR A 15 34.93 -7.22 0.09
N GLU A 16 33.67 -7.02 -0.25
CA GLU A 16 33.20 -6.79 -1.62
C GLU A 16 31.90 -5.99 -1.59
N ILE A 17 31.72 -5.07 -2.54
CA ILE A 17 30.45 -4.38 -2.79
C ILE A 17 29.96 -4.77 -4.19
N VAL A 18 28.80 -5.42 -4.24
CA VAL A 18 28.05 -5.66 -5.49
C VAL A 18 27.06 -4.50 -5.64
N TYR A 19 27.42 -3.58 -6.52
CA TYR A 19 26.66 -2.35 -6.73
C TYR A 19 25.69 -2.47 -7.89
N ASN A 20 24.40 -2.21 -7.63
CA ASN A 20 23.33 -2.28 -8.61
C ASN A 20 23.44 -3.48 -9.56
N PRO A 21 23.44 -4.72 -9.02
CA PRO A 21 23.63 -5.90 -9.83
C PRO A 21 22.50 -6.06 -10.87
N SER A 22 22.86 -6.62 -12.02
CA SER A 22 21.88 -7.04 -13.02
C SER A 22 20.99 -8.18 -12.51
N TYR A 23 19.86 -8.43 -13.17
CA TYR A 23 19.00 -9.57 -12.81
C TYR A 23 19.72 -10.91 -12.95
N ASP A 24 20.61 -11.07 -13.94
CA ASP A 24 21.39 -12.29 -14.10
C ASP A 24 22.45 -12.47 -13.03
N GLU A 25 23.10 -11.39 -12.58
CA GLU A 25 24.00 -11.43 -11.43
C GLU A 25 23.25 -11.82 -10.16
N LEU A 26 22.09 -11.22 -9.90
CA LEU A 26 21.24 -11.55 -8.75
C LEU A 26 20.80 -13.02 -8.79
N PHE A 27 20.35 -13.51 -9.93
CA PHE A 27 19.98 -14.91 -10.08
C PHE A 27 21.15 -15.86 -9.74
N ARG A 28 22.35 -15.58 -10.24
CA ARG A 28 23.53 -16.38 -9.88
C ARG A 28 23.87 -16.32 -8.40
N GLU A 29 23.80 -15.13 -7.81
CA GLU A 29 24.12 -14.93 -6.40
C GLU A 29 23.11 -15.60 -5.45
N GLU A 30 21.83 -15.52 -5.73
CA GLU A 30 20.76 -16.05 -4.86
C GLU A 30 20.51 -17.56 -5.03
N THR A 31 20.99 -18.17 -6.12
CA THR A 31 20.83 -19.61 -6.39
C THR A 31 22.14 -20.41 -6.35
N LYS A 32 23.28 -19.76 -6.08
CA LYS A 32 24.58 -20.42 -6.09
C LYS A 32 24.66 -21.54 -5.03
N LYS A 33 25.47 -22.54 -5.34
CA LYS A 33 25.76 -23.65 -4.41
C LYS A 33 26.43 -23.12 -3.12
N GLY A 34 26.09 -23.73 -1.99
CA GLY A 34 26.71 -23.41 -0.70
C GLY A 34 25.95 -22.38 0.14
N LEU A 35 24.93 -21.71 -0.40
CA LEU A 35 24.03 -20.87 0.39
C LEU A 35 23.25 -21.72 1.41
N ARG A 36 23.06 -21.18 2.60
CA ARG A 36 22.40 -21.87 3.72
C ARG A 36 21.21 -21.08 4.24
N GLY A 37 20.24 -21.82 4.81
CA GLY A 37 19.07 -21.22 5.45
C GLY A 37 18.27 -20.32 4.51
N PHE A 38 17.89 -19.17 5.01
CA PHE A 38 17.04 -18.22 4.30
C PHE A 38 17.75 -17.40 3.21
N GLU A 39 19.07 -17.55 3.04
CA GLU A 39 19.77 -16.94 1.90
C GLU A 39 19.53 -17.69 0.58
N LYS A 40 19.14 -18.96 0.68
CA LYS A 40 19.01 -19.84 -0.48
C LYS A 40 17.76 -19.56 -1.26
N GLY A 41 17.92 -19.17 -2.52
CA GLY A 41 16.86 -19.15 -3.51
C GLY A 41 16.77 -20.47 -4.27
N GLN A 42 15.55 -20.85 -4.64
CA GLN A 42 15.27 -22.02 -5.47
C GLN A 42 14.60 -21.58 -6.76
N GLU A 43 15.19 -21.95 -7.89
CA GLU A 43 14.54 -21.76 -9.20
C GLU A 43 13.30 -22.63 -9.30
N THR A 44 12.22 -22.09 -9.84
CA THR A 44 10.93 -22.77 -10.03
C THR A 44 10.71 -23.13 -11.50
N GLU A 45 9.73 -24.01 -11.75
CA GLU A 45 9.31 -24.39 -13.10
C GLU A 45 8.86 -23.20 -13.97
N MET A 46 8.43 -22.10 -13.33
CA MET A 46 8.03 -20.87 -14.02
C MET A 46 9.19 -19.90 -14.28
N GLY A 47 10.42 -20.25 -13.87
CA GLY A 47 11.60 -19.43 -14.04
C GLY A 47 11.83 -18.36 -12.96
N ALA A 48 10.84 -18.10 -12.12
CA ALA A 48 10.98 -17.26 -10.93
C ALA A 48 11.76 -18.00 -9.84
N VAL A 49 12.47 -17.24 -9.00
CA VAL A 49 13.16 -17.78 -7.81
C VAL A 49 12.22 -17.68 -6.61
N ASN A 50 12.14 -18.74 -5.80
CA ASN A 50 11.43 -18.72 -4.53
C ASN A 50 12.43 -18.67 -3.37
N VAL A 51 12.10 -17.84 -2.37
CA VAL A 51 12.88 -17.70 -1.12
C VAL A 51 11.97 -17.83 0.09
N MET A 52 12.58 -18.16 1.23
CA MET A 52 11.89 -18.22 2.51
C MET A 52 12.33 -17.05 3.37
N THR A 53 11.37 -16.40 4.04
CA THR A 53 11.64 -15.22 4.86
C THR A 53 11.76 -15.52 6.36
N GLY A 54 11.77 -16.79 6.75
CA GLY A 54 11.95 -17.22 8.12
C GLY A 54 10.71 -17.04 8.97
N VAL A 55 10.90 -16.66 10.22
CA VAL A 55 9.81 -16.52 11.20
C VAL A 55 8.80 -15.45 10.79
N TYR A 56 9.28 -14.38 10.17
CA TYR A 56 8.43 -13.29 9.71
C TYR A 56 8.01 -13.50 8.24
N THR A 57 6.79 -13.91 8.03
CA THR A 57 6.18 -14.07 6.71
C THR A 57 5.29 -12.88 6.32
N GLY A 58 5.35 -11.82 7.10
CA GLY A 58 4.67 -10.55 6.92
C GLY A 58 5.37 -9.44 7.69
N ARG A 59 4.88 -8.22 7.57
CA ARG A 59 5.39 -7.08 8.35
C ARG A 59 5.14 -7.30 9.84
N SER A 60 5.96 -6.64 10.65
CA SER A 60 5.84 -6.65 12.11
C SER A 60 5.52 -5.24 12.65
N PRO A 61 4.25 -4.79 12.64
CA PRO A 61 3.87 -3.46 13.11
C PRO A 61 4.22 -3.20 14.58
N LYS A 62 4.23 -4.25 15.40
CA LYS A 62 4.61 -4.16 16.82
C LYS A 62 6.07 -3.77 17.02
N ASP A 63 6.93 -4.04 16.04
CA ASP A 63 8.37 -3.78 16.08
C ASP A 63 8.78 -2.53 15.28
N LYS A 64 7.80 -1.76 14.79
CA LYS A 64 7.98 -0.49 14.08
C LYS A 64 8.05 0.67 15.05
N PHE A 65 9.08 1.53 14.90
CA PHE A 65 9.29 2.71 15.73
C PHE A 65 9.84 3.88 14.91
N PHE A 66 9.55 5.09 15.37
CA PHE A 66 10.18 6.32 14.89
C PHE A 66 10.99 6.98 15.99
N VAL A 67 12.16 7.51 15.66
CA VAL A 67 12.91 8.34 16.61
C VAL A 67 12.13 9.61 16.91
N MET A 68 11.88 9.86 18.19
CA MET A 68 11.30 11.11 18.65
C MET A 68 12.42 12.11 18.92
N ASP A 69 12.44 13.17 18.15
CA ASP A 69 13.41 14.26 18.25
C ASP A 69 12.73 15.62 18.02
N GLU A 70 13.51 16.68 17.98
CA GLU A 70 12.99 18.05 17.82
C GLU A 70 12.20 18.24 16.51
N THR A 71 12.49 17.50 15.46
CA THR A 71 11.78 17.56 14.19
C THR A 71 10.47 16.76 14.20
N THR A 72 10.48 15.58 14.80
CA THR A 72 9.37 14.62 14.71
C THR A 72 8.35 14.72 15.82
N LYS A 73 8.73 15.27 16.99
CA LYS A 73 7.85 15.35 18.17
C LYS A 73 6.51 16.04 17.90
N ASP A 74 6.52 17.06 17.06
CA ASP A 74 5.33 17.88 16.76
C ASP A 74 4.69 17.56 15.39
N THR A 75 5.29 16.68 14.60
CA THR A 75 4.81 16.37 13.24
C THR A 75 4.21 14.98 13.12
N ILE A 76 4.79 13.98 13.75
CA ILE A 76 4.27 12.61 13.69
C ILE A 76 2.98 12.49 14.52
N TRP A 77 2.02 11.77 13.98
CA TRP A 77 0.83 11.36 14.70
C TRP A 77 1.15 10.17 15.60
N TRP A 78 1.67 10.47 16.78
CA TRP A 78 2.12 9.48 17.74
C TRP A 78 0.99 8.64 18.31
N THR A 79 1.27 7.36 18.58
CA THR A 79 0.37 6.53 19.37
C THR A 79 0.16 7.12 20.76
N SER A 80 -1.05 7.04 21.26
CA SER A 80 -1.42 7.51 22.60
C SER A 80 -2.38 6.53 23.28
N ASP A 81 -2.72 6.74 24.52
CA ASP A 81 -3.74 5.94 25.20
C ASP A 81 -5.13 6.17 24.61
N GLU A 82 -5.39 7.37 24.13
CA GLU A 82 -6.63 7.76 23.48
C GLU A 82 -6.75 7.16 22.07
N TYR A 83 -5.63 7.15 21.30
CA TYR A 83 -5.60 6.67 19.90
C TYR A 83 -4.42 5.77 19.64
N LYS A 84 -4.67 4.48 19.54
CA LYS A 84 -3.63 3.50 19.19
C LYS A 84 -3.35 3.51 17.71
N ASN A 85 -2.07 3.63 17.35
CA ASN A 85 -1.55 3.46 16.00
C ASN A 85 -0.14 2.84 16.03
N ASP A 86 0.47 2.65 14.88
CA ASP A 86 1.80 2.02 14.77
C ASP A 86 2.97 3.01 14.87
N ASN A 87 2.71 4.29 15.15
CA ASN A 87 3.75 5.31 15.27
C ASN A 87 4.24 5.40 16.72
N LYS A 88 5.05 4.43 17.12
CA LYS A 88 5.62 4.35 18.46
C LYS A 88 6.96 5.08 18.53
N PRO A 89 7.20 5.87 19.59
CA PRO A 89 8.45 6.59 19.74
C PRO A 89 9.58 5.69 20.23
N VAL A 90 10.79 6.02 19.81
CA VAL A 90 12.04 5.49 20.37
C VAL A 90 13.01 6.66 20.60
N THR A 91 13.88 6.54 21.61
CA THR A 91 14.83 7.59 21.95
C THR A 91 16.00 7.69 20.99
N LYS A 92 16.64 8.86 20.92
CA LYS A 92 17.90 9.04 20.16
C LYS A 92 19.01 8.09 20.65
N ALA A 93 19.07 7.80 21.95
CA ALA A 93 20.05 6.87 22.52
C ALA A 93 19.81 5.43 22.04
N ALA A 94 18.54 4.98 22.03
CA ALA A 94 18.19 3.68 21.49
C ALA A 94 18.48 3.61 19.99
N TRP A 95 18.19 4.64 19.22
CA TRP A 95 18.54 4.71 17.79
C TRP A 95 20.06 4.53 17.56
N LYS A 96 20.88 5.21 18.32
CA LYS A 96 22.34 5.09 18.21
C LYS A 96 22.82 3.64 18.40
N GLU A 97 22.24 2.93 19.37
CA GLU A 97 22.55 1.51 19.61
C GLU A 97 22.04 0.62 18.47
N LEU A 98 20.83 0.83 17.97
CA LEU A 98 20.27 0.06 16.86
C LEU A 98 21.06 0.25 15.57
N LYS A 99 21.44 1.48 15.25
CA LYS A 99 22.31 1.79 14.11
C LYS A 99 23.66 1.09 14.23
N LYS A 100 24.24 1.05 15.45
CA LYS A 100 25.48 0.32 15.74
C LYS A 100 25.33 -1.19 15.53
N ILE A 101 24.25 -1.79 16.02
CA ILE A 101 23.98 -3.23 15.83
C ILE A 101 23.88 -3.54 14.32
N ALA A 102 23.15 -2.76 13.55
CA ALA A 102 23.00 -2.96 12.12
C ALA A 102 24.31 -2.77 11.36
N SER A 103 25.05 -1.71 11.65
CA SER A 103 26.33 -1.43 10.98
C SER A 103 27.41 -2.47 11.31
N GLN A 104 27.43 -2.97 12.54
CA GLN A 104 28.34 -4.07 12.94
C GLN A 104 28.00 -5.37 12.21
N GLU A 105 26.71 -5.72 12.09
CA GLU A 105 26.29 -6.90 11.33
C GLU A 105 26.74 -6.82 9.87
N LEU A 106 26.62 -5.66 9.24
CA LEU A 106 27.00 -5.45 7.85
C LEU A 106 28.50 -5.26 7.62
N SER A 107 29.30 -5.06 8.68
CA SER A 107 30.74 -4.89 8.58
C SER A 107 31.48 -6.22 8.34
N GLY A 108 32.64 -6.15 7.65
CA GLY A 108 33.50 -7.29 7.40
C GLY A 108 32.95 -8.31 6.39
N LYS A 109 31.97 -7.97 5.61
CA LYS A 109 31.24 -8.89 4.72
C LYS A 109 31.18 -8.39 3.28
N LYS A 110 30.78 -9.29 2.38
CA LYS A 110 30.28 -8.95 1.06
C LYS A 110 28.89 -8.34 1.20
N LEU A 111 28.67 -7.18 0.59
CA LEU A 111 27.41 -6.46 0.63
C LEU A 111 26.85 -6.21 -0.76
N TYR A 112 25.52 -6.11 -0.81
CA TYR A 112 24.78 -5.62 -1.97
C TYR A 112 24.31 -4.20 -1.67
N VAL A 113 24.62 -3.27 -2.56
CA VAL A 113 24.19 -1.87 -2.48
C VAL A 113 23.37 -1.56 -3.72
N VAL A 114 22.11 -1.21 -3.50
CA VAL A 114 21.18 -0.91 -4.60
C VAL A 114 20.70 0.52 -4.46
N ASP A 115 21.08 1.35 -5.42
CA ASP A 115 20.60 2.72 -5.57
C ASP A 115 19.37 2.76 -6.47
N THR A 116 18.32 3.38 -6.01
CA THR A 116 16.99 3.36 -6.64
C THR A 116 16.36 4.73 -6.59
N PHE A 117 15.21 4.86 -7.28
CA PHE A 117 14.29 5.98 -7.05
C PHE A 117 12.99 5.47 -6.41
N CYS A 118 12.41 6.28 -5.54
CA CYS A 118 11.05 6.15 -5.02
C CYS A 118 10.25 7.34 -5.55
N GLY A 119 9.33 7.08 -6.49
CA GLY A 119 8.57 8.09 -7.21
C GLY A 119 8.98 8.23 -8.68
N ALA A 120 8.00 8.07 -9.59
CA ALA A 120 8.24 8.11 -11.04
C ALA A 120 8.37 9.54 -11.59
N ASN A 121 7.91 10.57 -10.85
CA ASN A 121 8.08 11.95 -11.28
C ASN A 121 9.43 12.51 -10.82
N GLU A 122 10.25 12.94 -11.77
CA GLU A 122 11.60 13.46 -11.52
C GLU A 122 11.64 14.61 -10.50
N ASN A 123 10.62 15.48 -10.50
CA ASN A 123 10.54 16.63 -9.60
C ASN A 123 10.20 16.26 -8.15
N SER A 124 9.67 15.07 -7.91
CA SER A 124 9.15 14.63 -6.60
C SER A 124 9.78 13.33 -6.10
N ARG A 125 10.64 12.70 -6.90
CA ARG A 125 11.27 11.42 -6.55
C ARG A 125 12.35 11.59 -5.50
N LEU A 126 12.55 10.51 -4.72
CA LEU A 126 13.65 10.37 -3.78
C LEU A 126 14.68 9.35 -4.28
N LYS A 127 15.95 9.63 -3.99
CA LYS A 127 17.05 8.69 -4.17
C LYS A 127 17.19 7.86 -2.91
N ILE A 128 16.99 6.54 -3.02
CA ILE A 128 17.05 5.63 -1.89
C ILE A 128 18.19 4.63 -2.09
N ARG A 129 19.08 4.55 -1.12
CA ARG A 129 20.15 3.54 -1.07
C ARG A 129 19.80 2.44 -0.10
N PHE A 130 19.77 1.21 -0.60
CA PHE A 130 19.59 0.01 0.22
C PHE A 130 20.93 -0.71 0.38
N ILE A 131 21.27 -1.06 1.61
CA ILE A 131 22.49 -1.79 1.95
C ILE A 131 22.10 -3.06 2.69
N MET A 132 22.51 -4.22 2.18
CA MET A 132 22.15 -5.54 2.71
C MET A 132 23.21 -6.59 2.40
N GLU A 133 23.18 -7.69 3.16
CA GLU A 133 24.10 -8.83 2.97
C GLU A 133 23.47 -10.01 2.22
N VAL A 134 22.18 -9.96 1.90
CA VAL A 134 21.41 -11.04 1.27
C VAL A 134 21.07 -10.70 -0.17
N ALA A 135 21.50 -11.54 -1.10
CA ALA A 135 21.31 -11.28 -2.54
C ALA A 135 19.84 -11.14 -2.95
N TRP A 136 18.95 -12.02 -2.48
CA TRP A 136 17.55 -11.95 -2.87
C TRP A 136 16.81 -10.73 -2.29
N GLN A 137 17.30 -10.15 -1.19
CA GLN A 137 16.77 -8.87 -0.71
C GLN A 137 17.11 -7.73 -1.68
N ALA A 138 18.29 -7.76 -2.28
CA ALA A 138 18.66 -6.84 -3.36
C ALA A 138 17.78 -7.06 -4.61
N HIS A 139 17.43 -8.30 -4.92
CA HIS A 139 16.49 -8.64 -5.99
C HIS A 139 15.09 -8.07 -5.71
N PHE A 140 14.59 -8.23 -4.49
CA PHE A 140 13.32 -7.64 -4.07
C PHE A 140 13.31 -6.12 -4.27
N VAL A 141 14.36 -5.43 -3.82
CA VAL A 141 14.51 -3.98 -4.00
C VAL A 141 14.53 -3.59 -5.48
N LYS A 142 15.28 -4.34 -6.30
CA LYS A 142 15.35 -4.11 -7.75
C LYS A 142 13.99 -4.28 -8.43
N ASN A 143 13.16 -5.21 -7.98
CA ASN A 143 11.81 -5.38 -8.48
C ASN A 143 10.89 -4.23 -8.05
N MET A 144 10.94 -3.85 -6.78
CA MET A 144 9.93 -2.99 -6.17
C MET A 144 10.18 -1.50 -6.33
N PHE A 145 11.44 -1.07 -6.43
CA PHE A 145 11.79 0.34 -6.60
C PHE A 145 12.12 0.66 -8.06
N ILE A 146 12.05 1.94 -8.40
CA ILE A 146 12.34 2.39 -9.76
C ILE A 146 13.84 2.25 -10.02
N ARG A 147 14.16 1.53 -11.07
CA ARG A 147 15.52 1.26 -11.52
C ARG A 147 16.06 2.48 -12.27
N PRO A 148 17.12 3.11 -11.79
CA PRO A 148 17.79 4.15 -12.53
C PRO A 148 18.38 3.60 -13.84
N THR A 149 18.42 4.43 -14.87
CA THR A 149 19.23 4.15 -16.06
C THR A 149 20.72 4.26 -15.75
N ASP A 150 21.58 3.73 -16.64
CA ASP A 150 23.03 3.83 -16.45
C ASP A 150 23.50 5.29 -16.34
N ALA A 151 22.96 6.18 -17.18
CA ALA A 151 23.24 7.61 -17.13
C ALA A 151 22.79 8.28 -15.81
N GLU A 152 21.64 7.86 -15.28
CA GLU A 152 21.14 8.33 -13.99
C GLU A 152 22.02 7.82 -12.83
N LEU A 153 22.55 6.60 -12.92
CA LEU A 153 23.47 6.05 -11.92
C LEU A 153 24.83 6.76 -11.94
N GLU A 154 25.34 7.12 -13.12
CA GLU A 154 26.57 7.92 -13.22
C GLU A 154 26.46 9.26 -12.51
N ASN A 155 25.29 9.86 -12.51
CA ASN A 155 24.99 11.15 -11.91
C ASN A 155 24.17 11.04 -10.59
N TYR A 156 24.11 9.86 -9.99
CA TYR A 156 23.24 9.62 -8.84
C TYR A 156 23.59 10.49 -7.63
N GLY A 157 24.87 10.62 -7.31
CA GLY A 157 25.35 11.40 -6.18
C GLY A 157 24.97 10.78 -4.82
N GLU A 158 24.73 11.62 -3.84
CA GLU A 158 24.32 11.19 -2.51
C GLU A 158 22.83 10.80 -2.48
N PRO A 159 22.46 9.73 -1.77
CA PRO A 159 21.06 9.37 -1.58
C PRO A 159 20.33 10.35 -0.66
N ASP A 160 19.02 10.48 -0.86
CA ASP A 160 18.15 11.25 0.02
C ASP A 160 17.78 10.46 1.29
N PHE A 161 17.80 9.14 1.21
CA PHE A 161 17.46 8.23 2.31
C PHE A 161 18.24 6.93 2.18
N VAL A 162 18.61 6.33 3.33
CA VAL A 162 19.41 5.09 3.39
C VAL A 162 18.70 4.05 4.23
N VAL A 163 18.65 2.82 3.73
CA VAL A 163 18.11 1.67 4.44
C VAL A 163 19.24 0.68 4.74
N LEU A 164 19.49 0.41 6.02
CA LEU A 164 20.38 -0.66 6.48
C LEU A 164 19.54 -1.89 6.83
N ASN A 165 19.64 -2.94 6.04
CA ASN A 165 18.93 -4.19 6.28
C ASN A 165 19.88 -5.23 6.89
N ALA A 166 19.79 -5.43 8.20
CA ALA A 166 20.59 -6.36 9.00
C ALA A 166 19.72 -7.52 9.51
N SER A 167 19.15 -8.29 8.57
CA SER A 167 18.18 -9.37 8.87
C SER A 167 18.71 -10.43 9.81
N LYS A 168 20.02 -10.68 9.81
CA LYS A 168 20.67 -11.72 10.62
C LYS A 168 20.97 -11.26 12.04
N ALA A 169 20.96 -9.95 12.31
CA ALA A 169 21.21 -9.40 13.64
C ALA A 169 19.97 -9.54 14.54
N LYS A 170 20.19 -9.41 15.84
CA LYS A 170 19.15 -9.39 16.87
C LYS A 170 19.43 -8.31 17.90
N VAL A 171 18.39 -7.68 18.43
CA VAL A 171 18.48 -6.71 19.53
C VAL A 171 18.32 -7.45 20.85
N LYS A 172 19.40 -8.00 21.40
CA LYS A 172 19.36 -8.80 22.63
C LYS A 172 18.89 -8.01 23.86
N ASN A 173 19.23 -6.73 23.91
CA ASN A 173 18.87 -5.82 25.02
C ASN A 173 17.61 -4.98 24.72
N TYR A 174 16.70 -5.49 23.91
CA TYR A 174 15.52 -4.77 23.44
C TYR A 174 14.66 -4.14 24.54
N LYS A 175 14.48 -4.83 25.67
CA LYS A 175 13.71 -4.32 26.82
C LYS A 175 14.31 -3.03 27.38
N LYS A 176 15.64 -2.98 27.49
CA LYS A 176 16.38 -1.81 27.98
C LYS A 176 16.25 -0.62 27.02
N LEU A 177 16.06 -0.90 25.71
CA LEU A 177 15.89 0.12 24.69
C LEU A 177 14.42 0.54 24.49
N GLY A 178 13.48 -0.03 25.24
CA GLY A 178 12.06 0.28 25.13
C GLY A 178 11.38 -0.34 23.90
N LEU A 179 11.96 -1.42 23.34
CA LEU A 179 11.44 -2.10 22.17
C LEU A 179 10.53 -3.27 22.54
N ASN A 180 9.74 -3.74 21.57
CA ASN A 180 8.79 -4.82 21.75
C ASN A 180 9.44 -6.22 21.77
N SER A 181 10.48 -6.44 20.96
CA SER A 181 11.16 -7.73 20.81
C SER A 181 12.59 -7.56 20.32
N GLU A 182 13.28 -8.68 20.07
CA GLU A 182 14.62 -8.69 19.44
C GLU A 182 14.62 -8.17 17.98
N THR A 183 13.43 -7.94 17.41
CA THR A 183 13.23 -7.41 16.07
C THR A 183 12.99 -5.90 16.14
N ALA A 184 13.54 -5.16 15.19
CA ALA A 184 13.38 -3.73 15.13
C ALA A 184 13.30 -3.24 13.68
N VAL A 185 12.26 -2.43 13.40
CA VAL A 185 12.09 -1.69 12.15
C VAL A 185 11.96 -0.22 12.54
N VAL A 186 13.05 0.51 12.46
CA VAL A 186 13.16 1.83 13.09
C VAL A 186 13.58 2.89 12.08
N PHE A 187 12.89 4.02 12.14
CA PHE A 187 13.14 5.18 11.27
C PHE A 187 13.71 6.33 12.07
N ASN A 188 14.79 6.92 11.58
CA ASN A 188 15.24 8.25 11.97
C ASN A 188 15.02 9.20 10.80
N LEU A 189 13.97 10.01 10.87
CA LEU A 189 13.58 10.89 9.76
C LEU A 189 14.50 12.11 9.65
N THR A 190 15.16 12.51 10.73
CA THR A 190 16.14 13.59 10.75
C THR A 190 17.47 13.18 10.11
N GLU A 191 17.96 11.97 10.45
CA GLU A 191 19.14 11.38 9.80
C GLU A 191 18.82 10.78 8.43
N LYS A 192 17.54 10.69 8.06
CA LYS A 192 17.06 10.10 6.79
C LYS A 192 17.53 8.67 6.62
N MET A 193 17.24 7.84 7.60
CA MET A 193 17.69 6.46 7.65
C MET A 193 16.64 5.54 8.28
N GLN A 194 16.56 4.32 7.75
CA GLN A 194 15.84 3.18 8.33
C GLN A 194 16.82 2.06 8.65
N VAL A 195 16.59 1.41 9.79
CA VAL A 195 17.33 0.20 10.20
C VAL A 195 16.33 -0.93 10.35
N ILE A 196 16.61 -2.08 9.74
CA ILE A 196 15.82 -3.31 9.82
C ILE A 196 16.68 -4.39 10.46
N ILE A 197 16.23 -4.97 11.57
CA ILE A 197 16.94 -5.98 12.35
C ILE A 197 16.03 -7.19 12.59
N ASN A 198 16.54 -8.40 12.38
CA ASN A 198 15.92 -9.69 12.72
C ASN A 198 14.61 -9.99 11.97
N THR A 199 14.36 -9.39 10.85
CA THR A 199 13.30 -9.80 9.93
C THR A 199 13.85 -9.86 8.51
N TRP A 200 13.49 -10.92 7.78
CA TRP A 200 13.91 -11.13 6.40
C TRP A 200 12.85 -10.70 5.40
N TYR A 201 11.64 -10.40 5.86
CA TYR A 201 10.51 -10.08 5.03
C TYR A 201 10.75 -8.81 4.18
N GLY A 202 10.72 -8.96 2.85
CA GLY A 202 11.03 -7.87 1.92
C GLY A 202 10.08 -6.68 2.05
N GLY A 203 8.83 -6.92 2.41
CA GLY A 203 7.81 -5.88 2.58
C GLY A 203 8.13 -4.80 3.60
N GLU A 204 9.06 -5.03 4.54
CA GLU A 204 9.52 -3.98 5.48
C GLU A 204 10.29 -2.86 4.75
N MET A 205 11.10 -3.19 3.76
CA MET A 205 11.79 -2.20 2.93
C MET A 205 10.79 -1.40 2.07
N LYS A 206 9.85 -2.12 1.42
CA LYS A 206 8.82 -1.51 0.57
C LYS A 206 7.93 -0.54 1.37
N LYS A 207 7.29 -1.05 2.41
CA LYS A 207 6.34 -0.26 3.22
C LYS A 207 7.02 0.77 4.11
N GLY A 208 8.28 0.55 4.45
CA GLY A 208 9.11 1.55 5.11
C GLY A 208 9.23 2.83 4.29
N MET A 209 9.52 2.72 3.01
CA MET A 209 9.60 3.88 2.13
C MET A 209 8.23 4.51 1.88
N PHE A 210 7.17 3.70 1.82
CA PHE A 210 5.81 4.25 1.78
C PHE A 210 5.48 5.08 3.02
N SER A 211 5.84 4.62 4.21
CA SER A 211 5.67 5.40 5.43
C SER A 211 6.48 6.70 5.41
N TYR A 212 7.68 6.69 4.85
CA TYR A 212 8.48 7.90 4.68
C TYR A 212 7.89 8.87 3.66
N MET A 213 7.40 8.39 2.52
CA MET A 213 6.69 9.22 1.55
C MET A 213 5.41 9.83 2.16
N ASN A 214 4.68 9.07 2.97
CA ASN A 214 3.53 9.55 3.73
C ASN A 214 3.87 10.62 4.77
N TYR A 215 5.10 10.64 5.26
CA TYR A 215 5.58 11.74 6.10
C TYR A 215 5.95 12.96 5.26
N LEU A 216 6.75 12.76 4.23
CA LEU A 216 7.42 13.82 3.50
C LEU A 216 6.50 14.58 2.54
N LEU A 217 5.73 13.87 1.71
CA LEU A 217 4.98 14.49 0.61
C LEU A 217 3.86 15.41 1.09
N PRO A 218 3.01 15.04 2.07
CA PRO A 218 1.98 15.97 2.53
C PRO A 218 2.54 17.25 3.16
N LEU A 219 3.71 17.19 3.82
CA LEU A 219 4.40 18.36 4.35
C LEU A 219 4.94 19.29 3.26
N LYS A 220 5.09 18.77 2.04
CA LYS A 220 5.48 19.51 0.84
C LYS A 220 4.28 19.94 -0.04
N GLY A 221 3.07 19.74 0.43
CA GLY A 221 1.86 20.09 -0.32
C GLY A 221 1.50 19.11 -1.44
N MET A 222 1.91 17.85 -1.34
CA MET A 222 1.59 16.78 -2.29
C MET A 222 0.69 15.74 -1.64
N ALA A 223 -0.19 15.10 -2.42
CA ALA A 223 -0.95 13.96 -1.92
C ALA A 223 -0.08 12.69 -1.97
N SER A 224 -0.16 11.90 -0.91
CA SER A 224 0.41 10.56 -0.81
C SER A 224 -0.72 9.57 -0.55
N MET A 225 -0.81 8.50 -1.35
CA MET A 225 -2.04 7.72 -1.46
C MET A 225 -1.75 6.22 -1.53
N HIS A 226 -2.47 5.46 -0.72
CA HIS A 226 -2.56 4.02 -0.82
C HIS A 226 -3.69 3.66 -1.80
N CYS A 227 -3.37 3.63 -3.07
CA CYS A 227 -4.34 3.43 -4.14
C CYS A 227 -3.69 2.77 -5.35
N SER A 228 -4.51 2.17 -6.21
CA SER A 228 -4.14 1.87 -7.59
C SER A 228 -4.53 3.02 -8.52
N ALA A 229 -3.91 3.09 -9.68
CA ALA A 229 -4.17 4.15 -10.65
C ALA A 229 -4.02 3.67 -12.07
N ASN A 230 -4.86 4.17 -12.95
CA ASN A 230 -4.80 3.95 -14.39
C ASN A 230 -5.13 5.23 -15.18
N THR A 231 -4.86 5.21 -16.46
CA THR A 231 -5.18 6.31 -17.37
C THR A 231 -5.59 5.76 -18.74
N ASN A 232 -6.30 6.55 -19.52
CA ASN A 232 -6.62 6.20 -20.91
C ASN A 232 -5.73 6.96 -21.91
N ALA A 233 -5.93 6.71 -23.20
CA ALA A 233 -5.17 7.35 -24.28
C ALA A 233 -5.32 8.89 -24.32
N LYS A 234 -6.35 9.44 -23.69
CA LYS A 234 -6.59 10.87 -23.58
C LYS A 234 -5.93 11.49 -22.33
N GLY A 235 -5.27 10.69 -21.49
CA GLY A 235 -4.69 11.13 -20.24
C GLY A 235 -5.70 11.36 -19.11
N GLU A 236 -6.88 10.76 -19.20
CA GLU A 236 -7.91 10.84 -18.15
C GLU A 236 -7.60 9.81 -17.06
N THR A 237 -6.96 10.28 -16.01
CA THR A 237 -6.48 9.44 -14.90
C THR A 237 -7.56 9.20 -13.87
N ALA A 238 -7.65 7.96 -13.41
CA ALA A 238 -8.50 7.52 -12.31
C ALA A 238 -7.67 6.85 -11.22
N ILE A 239 -8.03 7.11 -9.95
CA ILE A 239 -7.39 6.49 -8.79
C ILE A 239 -8.42 5.73 -7.97
N PHE A 240 -8.01 4.57 -7.45
CA PHE A 240 -8.87 3.61 -6.75
C PHE A 240 -8.29 3.33 -5.36
N PHE A 241 -8.97 3.75 -4.33
CA PHE A 241 -8.69 3.37 -2.95
C PHE A 241 -9.53 2.16 -2.56
N GLY A 242 -9.01 1.30 -1.71
CA GLY A 242 -9.78 0.18 -1.20
C GLY A 242 -8.90 -0.78 -0.40
N LEU A 243 -9.52 -1.43 0.57
CA LEU A 243 -8.90 -2.48 1.36
C LEU A 243 -8.93 -3.83 0.61
N SER A 244 -8.24 -4.83 1.15
CA SER A 244 -8.27 -6.19 0.60
C SER A 244 -9.71 -6.70 0.46
N GLY A 245 -10.01 -7.34 -0.66
CA GLY A 245 -11.34 -7.91 -0.95
C GLY A 245 -12.39 -6.94 -1.48
N THR A 246 -12.06 -5.67 -1.66
CA THR A 246 -12.98 -4.66 -2.23
C THR A 246 -12.99 -4.62 -3.76
N GLY A 247 -12.06 -5.32 -4.40
CA GLY A 247 -11.93 -5.34 -5.85
C GLY A 247 -10.95 -4.32 -6.44
N LYS A 248 -10.12 -3.69 -5.61
CA LYS A 248 -9.16 -2.66 -6.04
C LYS A 248 -8.33 -3.08 -7.27
N THR A 249 -7.64 -4.20 -7.19
CA THR A 249 -6.81 -4.72 -8.30
C THR A 249 -7.64 -5.06 -9.53
N THR A 250 -8.74 -5.80 -9.34
CA THR A 250 -9.62 -6.23 -10.43
C THR A 250 -10.26 -5.07 -11.16
N LEU A 251 -10.75 -4.06 -10.44
CA LEU A 251 -11.48 -2.93 -11.01
C LEU A 251 -10.56 -1.87 -11.62
N SER A 252 -9.33 -1.73 -11.13
CA SER A 252 -8.32 -0.85 -11.74
C SER A 252 -7.65 -1.46 -12.96
N THR A 253 -7.74 -2.77 -13.16
CA THR A 253 -7.29 -3.47 -14.36
C THR A 253 -8.39 -3.43 -15.41
N ASP A 254 -8.18 -2.68 -16.48
CA ASP A 254 -9.11 -2.50 -17.59
C ASP A 254 -8.32 -2.58 -18.90
N PRO A 255 -8.67 -3.47 -19.84
CA PRO A 255 -7.93 -3.59 -21.12
C PRO A 255 -7.97 -2.33 -21.99
N LYS A 256 -8.87 -1.40 -21.71
CA LYS A 256 -8.98 -0.10 -22.38
C LYS A 256 -8.13 1.00 -21.73
N ARG A 257 -7.47 0.70 -20.64
CA ARG A 257 -6.72 1.68 -19.84
C ARG A 257 -5.35 1.13 -19.50
N GLU A 258 -4.37 2.00 -19.35
CA GLU A 258 -3.00 1.62 -19.00
C GLU A 258 -2.78 1.79 -17.50
N LEU A 259 -2.18 0.79 -16.87
CA LEU A 259 -1.84 0.79 -15.45
C LEU A 259 -0.70 1.78 -15.17
N ILE A 260 -0.90 2.69 -14.20
CA ILE A 260 0.17 3.51 -13.63
C ILE A 260 0.86 2.72 -12.51
N GLY A 261 0.08 2.12 -11.64
CA GLY A 261 0.54 1.25 -10.56
C GLY A 261 -0.62 0.65 -9.78
N ASP A 262 -0.32 -0.34 -8.95
CA ASP A 262 -1.34 -1.14 -8.26
C ASP A 262 -1.53 -0.79 -6.77
N ASP A 263 -0.62 0.00 -6.15
CA ASP A 263 -0.63 0.10 -4.67
C ASP A 263 -0.31 1.49 -4.09
N GLU A 264 0.73 2.19 -4.55
CA GLU A 264 1.26 3.39 -3.90
C GLU A 264 1.53 4.52 -4.90
N HIS A 265 0.90 5.66 -4.71
CA HIS A 265 1.00 6.80 -5.63
C HIS A 265 1.16 8.13 -4.90
N GLY A 266 1.82 9.07 -5.57
CA GLY A 266 1.82 10.48 -5.24
C GLY A 266 1.01 11.27 -6.27
N TRP A 267 0.56 12.44 -5.85
CA TRP A 267 -0.08 13.41 -6.73
C TRP A 267 0.50 14.79 -6.44
N ASP A 268 1.32 15.27 -7.35
CA ASP A 268 1.93 16.59 -7.32
C ASP A 268 1.32 17.53 -8.39
N ASP A 269 1.96 18.64 -8.65
CA ASP A 269 1.46 19.59 -9.65
C ASP A 269 1.58 19.09 -11.09
N ASP A 270 2.43 18.10 -11.37
CA ASP A 270 2.58 17.50 -12.69
C ASP A 270 1.56 16.38 -12.95
N GLY A 271 0.97 15.81 -11.91
CA GLY A 271 -0.03 14.74 -12.01
C GLY A 271 0.17 13.60 -11.01
N VAL A 272 -0.35 12.43 -11.37
CA VAL A 272 -0.28 11.20 -10.57
C VAL A 272 0.94 10.38 -10.99
N PHE A 273 1.70 9.90 -10.01
CA PHE A 273 2.88 9.08 -10.26
C PHE A 273 2.99 7.92 -9.28
N ASN A 274 3.48 6.79 -9.77
CA ASN A 274 3.75 5.60 -8.96
C ASN A 274 5.01 5.84 -8.10
N PHE A 275 4.99 5.40 -6.84
CA PHE A 275 6.21 5.38 -6.02
C PHE A 275 7.14 4.24 -6.41
N GLU A 276 6.59 3.18 -6.97
CA GLU A 276 7.24 1.90 -7.17
C GLU A 276 7.61 1.64 -8.62
N GLY A 277 8.57 0.72 -8.82
CA GLY A 277 8.96 0.22 -10.12
C GLY A 277 8.45 -1.21 -10.41
N GLY A 278 7.62 -1.75 -9.56
CA GLY A 278 7.09 -3.11 -9.67
C GLY A 278 5.82 -3.33 -8.88
N CYS A 279 5.40 -4.58 -8.84
CA CYS A 279 4.20 -5.03 -8.15
C CYS A 279 4.54 -6.10 -7.11
N TYR A 280 3.78 -6.12 -6.00
CA TYR A 280 3.95 -7.07 -4.91
C TYR A 280 2.60 -7.72 -4.57
N ALA A 281 2.32 -8.85 -5.21
CA ALA A 281 1.02 -9.50 -5.16
C ALA A 281 0.98 -10.71 -4.23
N LYS A 282 -0.18 -10.98 -3.63
CA LYS A 282 -0.47 -12.26 -2.98
C LYS A 282 -0.66 -13.34 -4.03
N VAL A 283 -0.14 -14.52 -3.75
CA VAL A 283 -0.22 -15.67 -4.67
C VAL A 283 -0.87 -16.91 -4.06
N ILE A 284 -1.42 -16.80 -2.85
CA ILE A 284 -2.18 -17.90 -2.27
C ILE A 284 -3.40 -18.21 -3.15
N ASN A 285 -3.58 -19.49 -3.50
CA ASN A 285 -4.63 -19.97 -4.40
C ASN A 285 -4.63 -19.29 -5.79
N LEU A 286 -3.48 -18.78 -6.25
CA LEU A 286 -3.35 -18.16 -7.55
C LEU A 286 -3.70 -19.16 -8.67
N SER A 287 -4.49 -18.70 -9.63
CA SER A 287 -4.77 -19.44 -10.87
C SER A 287 -4.68 -18.52 -12.08
N GLN A 288 -4.29 -19.10 -13.22
CA GLN A 288 -4.19 -18.35 -14.48
C GLN A 288 -5.56 -17.82 -14.95
N GLU A 289 -6.62 -18.55 -14.67
CA GLU A 289 -7.99 -18.18 -15.05
C GLU A 289 -8.47 -16.92 -14.30
N ASN A 290 -8.21 -16.86 -13.00
CA ASN A 290 -8.73 -15.79 -12.15
C ASN A 290 -7.86 -14.52 -12.19
N GLU A 291 -6.54 -14.68 -12.28
CA GLU A 291 -5.58 -13.58 -12.21
C GLU A 291 -4.47 -13.75 -13.27
N PRO A 292 -4.82 -13.65 -14.56
CA PRO A 292 -3.88 -13.94 -15.65
C PRO A 292 -2.66 -13.01 -15.66
N ASP A 293 -2.81 -11.75 -15.29
CA ASP A 293 -1.70 -10.79 -15.31
C ASP A 293 -0.63 -11.15 -14.26
N ILE A 294 -1.04 -11.51 -13.05
CA ILE A 294 -0.12 -11.95 -11.99
C ILE A 294 0.51 -13.28 -12.38
N TRP A 295 -0.30 -14.24 -12.89
CA TRP A 295 0.21 -15.53 -13.33
C TRP A 295 1.29 -15.39 -14.39
N ASN A 296 1.05 -14.60 -15.43
CA ASN A 296 1.98 -14.38 -16.52
C ASN A 296 3.21 -13.57 -16.11
N ALA A 297 3.12 -12.78 -15.03
CA ALA A 297 4.24 -12.04 -14.49
C ALA A 297 5.22 -12.91 -13.69
N ILE A 298 4.80 -14.12 -13.28
CA ILE A 298 5.66 -15.09 -12.59
C ILE A 298 6.52 -15.81 -13.64
N ARG A 299 7.70 -15.25 -13.87
CA ARG A 299 8.69 -15.74 -14.84
C ARG A 299 10.08 -15.31 -14.39
N ARG A 300 11.10 -15.52 -15.20
CA ARG A 300 12.45 -15.02 -14.91
C ARG A 300 12.41 -13.55 -14.48
N ASN A 301 13.16 -13.19 -13.45
CA ASN A 301 13.24 -11.92 -12.73
C ASN A 301 12.12 -11.68 -11.70
N ALA A 302 11.05 -12.45 -11.66
CA ALA A 302 10.12 -12.45 -10.54
C ALA A 302 10.73 -13.16 -9.33
N LEU A 303 10.36 -12.72 -8.13
CA LEU A 303 10.79 -13.30 -6.85
C LEU A 303 9.57 -13.71 -6.03
N LEU A 304 9.44 -15.01 -5.77
CA LEU A 304 8.42 -15.58 -4.89
C LEU A 304 8.92 -15.62 -3.45
N GLU A 305 8.05 -15.40 -2.50
CA GLU A 305 8.34 -15.46 -1.07
C GLU A 305 7.38 -16.45 -0.38
N ASN A 306 7.97 -17.42 0.32
CA ASN A 306 7.27 -18.39 1.19
C ASN A 306 6.29 -19.33 0.47
N VAL A 307 6.46 -19.51 -0.82
CA VAL A 307 5.67 -20.46 -1.61
C VAL A 307 6.24 -21.86 -1.44
N THR A 308 5.40 -22.87 -1.41
CA THR A 308 5.85 -24.26 -1.38
C THR A 308 6.27 -24.71 -2.78
N VAL A 309 7.51 -25.19 -2.89
CA VAL A 309 8.11 -25.66 -4.14
C VAL A 309 8.76 -27.02 -3.89
N ASP A 310 8.47 -27.99 -4.72
CA ASP A 310 9.06 -29.32 -4.63
C ASP A 310 10.50 -29.36 -5.15
N LYS A 311 11.15 -30.52 -5.06
CA LYS A 311 12.55 -30.73 -5.52
C LYS A 311 12.74 -30.53 -7.04
N LYS A 312 11.66 -30.60 -7.82
CA LYS A 312 11.66 -30.42 -9.27
C LYS A 312 11.32 -28.98 -9.68
N GLY A 313 11.07 -28.09 -8.71
CA GLY A 313 10.71 -26.70 -8.96
C GLY A 313 9.21 -26.48 -9.15
N LYS A 314 8.37 -27.50 -8.96
CA LYS A 314 6.92 -27.35 -9.09
C LYS A 314 6.34 -26.59 -7.92
N ILE A 315 5.50 -25.60 -8.23
CA ILE A 315 4.88 -24.69 -7.26
C ILE A 315 3.51 -25.22 -6.85
N ASP A 316 3.22 -25.17 -5.54
CA ASP A 316 1.88 -25.36 -4.99
C ASP A 316 1.38 -24.04 -4.37
N PHE A 317 0.60 -23.28 -5.12
CA PHE A 317 0.02 -22.01 -4.66
C PHE A 317 -1.09 -22.21 -3.60
N SER A 318 -1.62 -23.40 -3.42
CA SER A 318 -2.69 -23.68 -2.45
C SER A 318 -2.15 -23.99 -1.05
N ASP A 319 -0.86 -24.31 -0.93
CA ASP A 319 -0.26 -24.70 0.34
C ASP A 319 -0.12 -23.51 1.29
N LYS A 320 -0.73 -23.64 2.46
CA LYS A 320 -0.74 -22.64 3.54
C LYS A 320 0.17 -23.03 4.70
N SER A 321 0.93 -24.11 4.58
CA SER A 321 1.72 -24.68 5.69
C SER A 321 2.77 -23.73 6.24
N VAL A 322 3.34 -22.86 5.39
CA VAL A 322 4.28 -21.81 5.80
C VAL A 322 3.53 -20.55 6.21
N THR A 323 2.66 -20.06 5.35
CA THR A 323 1.86 -18.85 5.57
C THR A 323 0.73 -18.74 4.54
N GLU A 324 -0.33 -18.03 4.88
CA GLU A 324 -1.35 -17.60 3.92
C GLU A 324 -0.89 -16.33 3.13
N ASN A 325 0.18 -15.67 3.60
CA ASN A 325 0.73 -14.45 3.00
C ASN A 325 1.88 -14.74 2.02
N THR A 326 1.69 -15.73 1.16
CA THR A 326 2.63 -15.99 0.06
C THR A 326 2.60 -14.84 -0.93
N ARG A 327 3.79 -14.45 -1.44
CA ARG A 327 3.95 -13.26 -2.27
C ARG A 327 4.79 -13.51 -3.51
N VAL A 328 4.60 -12.65 -4.50
CA VAL A 328 5.51 -12.46 -5.62
C VAL A 328 5.81 -10.98 -5.80
N SER A 329 7.07 -10.64 -6.02
CA SER A 329 7.47 -9.34 -6.55
C SER A 329 7.98 -9.48 -7.98
N TYR A 330 7.62 -8.52 -8.84
CA TYR A 330 8.10 -8.47 -10.21
C TYR A 330 8.19 -7.03 -10.70
N PRO A 331 9.08 -6.74 -11.65
CA PRO A 331 9.15 -5.40 -12.22
C PRO A 331 7.88 -5.10 -13.02
N ILE A 332 7.44 -3.85 -13.03
CA ILE A 332 6.15 -3.46 -13.62
C ILE A 332 6.05 -3.80 -15.11
N PHE A 333 7.18 -3.85 -15.83
CA PHE A 333 7.20 -4.22 -17.25
C PHE A 333 6.85 -5.70 -17.54
N HIS A 334 6.68 -6.54 -16.51
CA HIS A 334 6.07 -7.86 -16.68
C HIS A 334 4.57 -7.78 -16.98
N ILE A 335 3.93 -6.64 -16.73
CA ILE A 335 2.56 -6.34 -17.13
C ILE A 335 2.60 -5.62 -18.48
N GLU A 336 1.78 -6.07 -19.44
CA GLU A 336 1.82 -5.53 -20.82
C GLU A 336 1.19 -4.14 -20.91
N ASN A 337 0.04 -3.95 -20.29
CA ASN A 337 -0.78 -2.76 -20.43
C ASN A 337 -0.45 -1.72 -19.35
N ILE A 338 0.73 -1.13 -19.43
CA ILE A 338 1.25 -0.14 -18.49
C ILE A 338 1.56 1.19 -19.19
N VAL A 339 1.55 2.26 -18.41
CA VAL A 339 2.00 3.59 -18.87
C VAL A 339 3.51 3.58 -19.12
N LYS A 340 3.92 4.05 -20.29
CA LYS A 340 5.33 4.12 -20.71
C LYS A 340 5.72 5.55 -21.08
N PRO A 341 7.00 5.94 -20.97
CA PRO A 341 8.17 5.15 -20.54
C PRO A 341 8.30 5.02 -19.03
N VAL A 342 7.60 5.86 -18.25
CA VAL A 342 7.61 5.87 -16.78
C VAL A 342 6.19 5.89 -16.24
N SER A 343 5.99 5.36 -15.06
CA SER A 343 4.67 5.19 -14.41
C SER A 343 4.12 6.52 -13.86
N LYS A 344 3.81 7.45 -14.74
CA LYS A 344 3.15 8.73 -14.40
C LYS A 344 2.14 9.15 -15.48
N ALA A 345 1.15 9.91 -15.07
CA ALA A 345 0.08 10.40 -15.94
C ALA A 345 -0.43 11.77 -15.45
N PRO A 346 -1.24 12.48 -16.26
CA PRO A 346 -1.84 13.73 -15.81
C PRO A 346 -2.64 13.62 -14.51
N ALA A 347 -2.97 14.76 -13.91
CA ALA A 347 -3.80 14.85 -12.71
C ALA A 347 -5.07 14.00 -12.80
N ALA A 348 -5.45 13.36 -11.71
CA ALA A 348 -6.66 12.53 -11.68
C ALA A 348 -7.91 13.36 -11.96
N LYS A 349 -8.84 12.75 -12.68
CA LYS A 349 -10.19 13.28 -12.95
C LYS A 349 -11.25 12.52 -12.15
N LYS A 350 -10.99 11.29 -11.78
CA LYS A 350 -11.91 10.44 -11.02
C LYS A 350 -11.18 9.84 -9.82
N VAL A 351 -11.80 10.00 -8.65
CA VAL A 351 -11.32 9.42 -7.38
C VAL A 351 -12.39 8.45 -6.90
N ILE A 352 -12.03 7.18 -6.75
CA ILE A 352 -12.98 6.11 -6.44
C ILE A 352 -12.56 5.44 -5.14
N PHE A 353 -13.47 5.46 -4.15
CA PHE A 353 -13.33 4.71 -2.91
C PHE A 353 -14.12 3.42 -3.02
N LEU A 354 -13.44 2.28 -2.95
CA LEU A 354 -14.05 0.96 -2.97
C LEU A 354 -14.30 0.46 -1.55
N SER A 355 -15.51 0.01 -1.29
CA SER A 355 -15.93 -0.57 -0.02
C SER A 355 -16.73 -1.84 -0.30
N ALA A 356 -16.55 -2.87 0.49
CA ALA A 356 -17.41 -4.05 0.46
C ALA A 356 -18.26 -4.04 1.73
N ASP A 357 -19.46 -3.49 1.64
CA ASP A 357 -20.39 -3.40 2.77
C ASP A 357 -21.10 -4.74 2.98
N ALA A 358 -20.94 -5.33 4.15
CA ALA A 358 -21.63 -6.56 4.55
C ALA A 358 -22.94 -6.30 5.34
N PHE A 359 -23.25 -5.05 5.62
CA PHE A 359 -24.48 -4.66 6.34
C PHE A 359 -25.69 -4.49 5.41
N GLY A 360 -25.46 -4.39 4.10
CA GLY A 360 -26.52 -4.17 3.11
C GLY A 360 -27.08 -2.75 3.10
N VAL A 361 -26.31 -1.76 3.51
CA VAL A 361 -26.75 -0.37 3.74
C VAL A 361 -26.28 0.58 2.66
N LEU A 362 -24.99 0.50 2.27
CA LEU A 362 -24.41 1.45 1.35
C LEU A 362 -24.94 1.25 -0.09
N PRO A 363 -25.25 2.34 -0.81
CA PRO A 363 -25.63 2.23 -2.20
C PRO A 363 -24.47 1.72 -3.07
N PRO A 364 -24.75 1.11 -4.22
CA PRO A 364 -23.71 0.66 -5.15
C PRO A 364 -22.76 1.78 -5.57
N VAL A 365 -23.28 3.02 -5.66
CA VAL A 365 -22.49 4.21 -5.93
C VAL A 365 -23.08 5.44 -5.27
N SER A 366 -22.21 6.29 -4.74
CA SER A 366 -22.54 7.60 -4.18
C SER A 366 -21.60 8.64 -4.76
N ILE A 367 -22.12 9.81 -5.09
CA ILE A 367 -21.32 10.96 -5.52
C ILE A 367 -21.01 11.78 -4.27
N LEU A 368 -19.73 12.01 -3.98
CA LEU A 368 -19.28 12.69 -2.77
C LEU A 368 -18.96 14.16 -3.04
N ASN A 369 -19.36 15.04 -2.11
CA ASN A 369 -18.84 16.40 -2.07
C ASN A 369 -17.43 16.43 -1.43
N ALA A 370 -16.78 17.60 -1.38
CA ALA A 370 -15.43 17.74 -0.85
C ALA A 370 -15.31 17.29 0.62
N GLU A 371 -16.23 17.67 1.48
CA GLU A 371 -16.21 17.33 2.90
C GLU A 371 -16.50 15.84 3.14
N GLN A 372 -17.44 15.26 2.40
CA GLN A 372 -17.71 13.83 2.40
C GLN A 372 -16.49 13.03 1.88
N THR A 373 -15.81 13.53 0.85
CA THR A 373 -14.57 12.90 0.35
C THR A 373 -13.54 12.76 1.46
N LYS A 374 -13.31 13.82 2.23
CA LYS A 374 -12.40 13.77 3.40
C LYS A 374 -12.90 12.79 4.46
N TYR A 375 -14.18 12.87 4.84
CA TYR A 375 -14.76 12.03 5.88
C TYR A 375 -14.65 10.54 5.57
N TYR A 376 -15.02 10.13 4.36
CA TYR A 376 -15.00 8.72 3.97
C TYR A 376 -13.62 8.20 3.60
N LEU A 377 -12.70 9.07 3.16
CA LEU A 377 -11.28 8.73 3.08
C LEU A 377 -10.72 8.41 4.48
N LEU A 378 -10.96 9.26 5.47
CA LEU A 378 -10.50 9.06 6.83
C LEU A 378 -11.12 7.79 7.44
N SER A 379 -12.35 7.49 7.12
CA SER A 379 -13.03 6.28 7.61
C SER A 379 -12.40 5.00 7.03
N GLY A 380 -12.12 4.97 5.72
CA GLY A 380 -11.51 3.82 5.06
C GLY A 380 -12.26 2.52 5.33
N PHE A 381 -13.58 2.54 5.12
CA PHE A 381 -14.49 1.48 5.53
C PHE A 381 -14.54 0.31 4.56
N THR A 382 -14.55 -0.89 5.12
CA THR A 382 -15.07 -2.12 4.51
C THR A 382 -15.67 -3.00 5.59
N ALA A 383 -16.35 -4.08 5.22
CA ALA A 383 -16.86 -5.04 6.20
C ALA A 383 -16.65 -6.48 5.72
N LYS A 384 -16.57 -7.40 6.68
CA LYS A 384 -16.50 -8.83 6.44
C LYS A 384 -17.85 -9.45 6.71
N LEU A 385 -18.30 -10.34 5.82
CA LEU A 385 -19.53 -11.10 6.00
C LEU A 385 -19.32 -12.18 7.07
N ALA A 386 -20.37 -12.49 7.85
CA ALA A 386 -20.40 -13.62 8.77
C ALA A 386 -19.99 -14.92 8.08
N GLY A 387 -19.14 -15.71 8.72
CA GLY A 387 -18.68 -17.00 8.21
C GLY A 387 -17.58 -16.95 7.14
N THR A 388 -17.09 -15.76 6.74
CA THR A 388 -16.02 -15.64 5.73
C THR A 388 -14.63 -15.90 6.30
N GLU A 389 -14.46 -15.72 7.61
CA GLU A 389 -13.22 -16.01 8.35
C GLU A 389 -13.57 -16.67 9.69
N ARG A 390 -12.62 -17.44 10.23
CA ARG A 390 -12.78 -18.10 11.53
C ARG A 390 -13.03 -17.06 12.62
N GLY A 391 -14.15 -17.22 13.35
CA GLY A 391 -14.54 -16.31 14.43
C GLY A 391 -15.41 -15.13 14.00
N ILE A 392 -15.71 -14.96 12.70
CA ILE A 392 -16.64 -13.94 12.21
C ILE A 392 -18.05 -14.53 12.19
N THR A 393 -18.87 -14.19 13.19
CA THR A 393 -20.24 -14.69 13.37
C THR A 393 -21.32 -13.70 12.93
N GLU A 394 -20.95 -12.43 12.75
CA GLU A 394 -21.82 -11.35 12.30
C GLU A 394 -21.05 -10.41 11.37
N PRO A 395 -21.71 -9.54 10.58
CA PRO A 395 -21.02 -8.54 9.78
C PRO A 395 -20.09 -7.69 10.65
N THR A 396 -18.80 -7.68 10.31
CA THR A 396 -17.77 -7.00 11.11
C THR A 396 -17.15 -5.88 10.30
N PRO A 397 -17.26 -4.60 10.76
CA PRO A 397 -16.67 -3.47 10.07
C PRO A 397 -15.15 -3.44 10.28
N THR A 398 -14.45 -2.98 9.26
CA THR A 398 -13.04 -2.61 9.32
C THR A 398 -12.92 -1.15 8.90
N PHE A 399 -12.32 -0.35 9.75
CA PHE A 399 -12.00 1.05 9.47
C PHE A 399 -10.49 1.22 9.45
N SER A 400 -9.95 1.59 8.29
CA SER A 400 -8.52 1.84 8.12
C SER A 400 -8.33 3.23 7.51
N ALA A 401 -7.91 4.18 8.32
CA ALA A 401 -7.77 5.57 7.90
C ALA A 401 -7.01 5.69 6.57
N CYS A 402 -7.57 6.43 5.63
CA CYS A 402 -7.04 6.63 4.28
C CYS A 402 -6.76 5.32 3.53
N PHE A 403 -7.47 4.23 3.89
CA PHE A 403 -7.25 2.87 3.37
C PHE A 403 -5.84 2.31 3.58
N GLY A 404 -5.10 2.86 4.53
CA GLY A 404 -3.71 2.49 4.80
C GLY A 404 -3.21 2.94 6.17
N ALA A 405 -4.02 2.80 7.22
CA ALA A 405 -3.74 3.32 8.57
C ALA A 405 -2.35 2.94 9.10
N ALA A 406 -1.89 1.73 8.83
CA ALA A 406 -0.59 1.23 9.28
C ALA A 406 0.62 2.02 8.73
N PHE A 407 0.41 2.82 7.69
CA PHE A 407 1.49 3.54 6.99
C PHE A 407 1.41 5.05 7.16
N LEU A 408 0.39 5.56 7.85
CA LEU A 408 0.21 6.99 8.04
C LEU A 408 1.14 7.51 9.15
N SER A 409 2.01 8.42 8.79
CA SER A 409 2.95 9.03 9.73
C SER A 409 2.46 10.36 10.30
N LEU A 410 1.55 11.03 9.59
CA LEU A 410 0.93 12.29 9.99
C LEU A 410 -0.52 12.06 10.43
N HIS A 411 -1.13 13.06 11.06
CA HIS A 411 -2.56 13.02 11.37
C HIS A 411 -3.38 12.79 10.09
N PRO A 412 -4.35 11.86 10.08
CA PRO A 412 -5.09 11.48 8.88
C PRO A 412 -5.77 12.63 8.14
N THR A 413 -6.20 13.69 8.83
CA THR A 413 -6.76 14.89 8.21
C THR A 413 -5.84 15.54 7.18
N LYS A 414 -4.52 15.41 7.35
CA LYS A 414 -3.53 15.99 6.41
C LYS A 414 -3.60 15.33 5.03
N TYR A 415 -3.82 14.04 4.98
CA TYR A 415 -3.95 13.29 3.71
C TYR A 415 -5.24 13.67 2.96
N GLY A 416 -6.34 13.79 3.69
CA GLY A 416 -7.61 14.25 3.12
C GLY A 416 -7.53 15.67 2.59
N GLU A 417 -6.90 16.55 3.32
CA GLU A 417 -6.69 17.95 2.93
C GLU A 417 -5.90 18.05 1.62
N GLU A 418 -4.75 17.36 1.52
CA GLU A 418 -3.91 17.39 0.32
C GLU A 418 -4.60 16.75 -0.90
N LEU A 419 -5.33 15.63 -0.70
CA LEU A 419 -6.10 15.01 -1.76
C LEU A 419 -7.16 15.98 -2.33
N VAL A 420 -7.95 16.60 -1.46
CA VAL A 420 -9.04 17.50 -1.89
C VAL A 420 -8.48 18.77 -2.54
N LYS A 421 -7.35 19.31 -2.08
CA LYS A 421 -6.67 20.42 -2.77
C LYS A 421 -6.30 20.06 -4.21
N LYS A 422 -5.73 18.88 -4.43
CA LYS A 422 -5.40 18.38 -5.77
C LYS A 422 -6.64 18.17 -6.63
N MET A 423 -7.70 17.61 -6.04
CA MET A 423 -8.98 17.41 -6.72
C MET A 423 -9.61 18.73 -7.16
N GLN A 424 -9.63 19.73 -6.30
CA GLN A 424 -10.18 21.05 -6.61
C GLN A 424 -9.41 21.71 -7.76
N LYS A 425 -8.09 21.62 -7.76
CA LYS A 425 -7.24 22.15 -8.81
C LYS A 425 -7.46 21.46 -10.17
N SER A 426 -7.68 20.15 -10.17
CA SER A 426 -7.87 19.35 -11.40
C SER A 426 -9.33 19.28 -11.86
N GLY A 427 -10.29 19.67 -11.02
CA GLY A 427 -11.70 19.44 -11.26
C GLY A 427 -12.13 17.98 -11.07
N ALA A 428 -11.36 17.19 -10.36
CA ALA A 428 -11.67 15.79 -10.08
C ALA A 428 -12.91 15.65 -9.21
N LYS A 429 -13.65 14.55 -9.42
CA LYS A 429 -14.83 14.16 -8.64
C LYS A 429 -14.57 12.87 -7.91
N ALA A 430 -15.19 12.70 -6.74
CA ALA A 430 -15.06 11.52 -5.90
C ALA A 430 -16.36 10.73 -5.82
N TYR A 431 -16.22 9.41 -5.75
CA TYR A 431 -17.32 8.44 -5.70
C TYR A 431 -16.99 7.36 -4.67
N LEU A 432 -18.01 6.97 -3.90
CA LEU A 432 -17.96 5.80 -3.04
C LEU A 432 -18.69 4.65 -3.75
N VAL A 433 -17.99 3.58 -4.05
CA VAL A 433 -18.53 2.41 -4.76
C VAL A 433 -18.56 1.23 -3.80
N ASN A 434 -19.76 0.69 -3.58
CA ASN A 434 -19.97 -0.50 -2.78
C ASN A 434 -19.93 -1.76 -3.67
N THR A 435 -18.92 -2.59 -3.47
CA THR A 435 -18.77 -3.89 -4.13
C THR A 435 -19.24 -5.06 -3.28
N GLY A 436 -19.89 -4.78 -2.16
CA GLY A 436 -20.38 -5.74 -1.19
C GLY A 436 -21.81 -6.22 -1.43
N TRP A 437 -22.59 -6.28 -0.38
CA TRP A 437 -23.94 -6.86 -0.36
C TRP A 437 -25.01 -5.77 -0.26
N ASN A 438 -26.22 -6.12 -0.64
CA ASN A 438 -27.41 -5.28 -0.47
C ASN A 438 -28.51 -6.01 0.31
N GLY A 439 -29.71 -5.43 0.37
CA GLY A 439 -30.84 -5.97 1.13
C GLY A 439 -31.36 -7.34 0.67
N THR A 440 -30.97 -7.80 -0.52
CA THR A 440 -31.29 -9.15 -1.00
C THR A 440 -30.46 -10.24 -0.33
N GLY A 441 -29.42 -9.85 0.44
CA GLY A 441 -28.44 -10.79 1.01
C GLY A 441 -27.44 -11.33 -0.02
N LYS A 442 -27.47 -10.84 -1.25
CA LYS A 442 -26.54 -11.20 -2.31
C LYS A 442 -25.52 -10.09 -2.54
N ARG A 443 -24.33 -10.47 -2.97
CA ARG A 443 -23.30 -9.52 -3.38
C ARG A 443 -23.72 -8.85 -4.69
N ILE A 444 -23.46 -7.53 -4.79
CA ILE A 444 -23.66 -6.76 -6.02
C ILE A 444 -22.85 -7.43 -7.15
N SER A 445 -23.48 -7.64 -8.31
CA SER A 445 -22.86 -8.39 -9.40
C SER A 445 -21.63 -7.66 -9.96
N ILE A 446 -20.65 -8.42 -10.44
CA ILE A 446 -19.49 -7.86 -11.13
C ILE A 446 -19.92 -7.06 -12.36
N LYS A 447 -20.97 -7.51 -13.06
CA LYS A 447 -21.53 -6.82 -14.22
C LYS A 447 -22.03 -5.42 -13.84
N ASP A 448 -22.82 -5.30 -12.77
CA ASP A 448 -23.33 -4.02 -12.30
C ASP A 448 -22.21 -3.11 -11.80
N THR A 449 -21.26 -3.68 -11.06
CA THR A 449 -20.08 -2.93 -10.59
C THR A 449 -19.24 -2.39 -11.75
N ARG A 450 -19.01 -3.20 -12.79
CA ARG A 450 -18.32 -2.76 -14.02
C ARG A 450 -19.09 -1.65 -14.73
N GLY A 451 -20.41 -1.78 -14.85
CA GLY A 451 -21.27 -0.74 -15.41
C GLY A 451 -21.19 0.58 -14.64
N ILE A 452 -21.13 0.53 -13.32
CA ILE A 452 -20.94 1.71 -12.46
C ILE A 452 -19.56 2.34 -12.70
N ILE A 453 -18.49 1.55 -12.72
CA ILE A 453 -17.15 2.05 -13.00
C ILE A 453 -17.07 2.69 -14.37
N ASP A 454 -17.65 2.07 -15.40
CA ASP A 454 -17.71 2.63 -16.75
C ASP A 454 -18.45 3.98 -16.76
N ALA A 455 -19.59 4.09 -16.05
CA ALA A 455 -20.35 5.33 -15.94
C ALA A 455 -19.58 6.44 -15.20
N ILE A 456 -18.74 6.10 -14.26
CA ILE A 456 -17.83 7.05 -13.60
C ILE A 456 -16.76 7.51 -14.59
N LEU A 457 -16.10 6.57 -15.27
CA LEU A 457 -14.97 6.85 -16.14
C LEU A 457 -15.35 7.63 -17.39
N ASP A 458 -16.52 7.36 -17.98
CA ASP A 458 -17.03 8.07 -19.16
C ASP A 458 -17.78 9.36 -18.82
N GLY A 459 -18.04 9.62 -17.54
CA GLY A 459 -18.74 10.81 -17.04
C GLY A 459 -20.26 10.77 -17.15
N SER A 460 -20.87 9.66 -17.58
CA SER A 460 -22.34 9.56 -17.68
C SER A 460 -23.03 9.66 -16.31
N ILE A 461 -22.38 9.23 -15.23
CA ILE A 461 -22.89 9.41 -13.87
C ILE A 461 -23.10 10.89 -13.50
N ASP A 462 -22.25 11.78 -14.00
CA ASP A 462 -22.32 13.20 -13.68
C ASP A 462 -23.50 13.92 -14.38
N LYS A 463 -24.11 13.26 -15.37
CA LYS A 463 -25.30 13.74 -16.11
C LYS A 463 -26.58 13.06 -15.63
N ALA A 464 -26.50 12.06 -14.78
CA ALA A 464 -27.66 11.33 -14.28
C ALA A 464 -28.49 12.18 -13.32
N GLU A 465 -29.80 11.97 -13.32
CA GLU A 465 -30.66 12.47 -12.25
C GLU A 465 -30.26 11.80 -10.93
N THR A 466 -30.31 12.58 -9.86
CA THR A 466 -29.89 12.12 -8.54
C THR A 466 -30.95 12.39 -7.49
N LYS A 467 -30.92 11.60 -6.42
CA LYS A 467 -31.67 11.83 -5.18
C LYS A 467 -30.74 11.72 -3.97
N THR A 468 -31.18 12.20 -2.83
CA THR A 468 -30.42 12.14 -1.58
C THR A 468 -30.86 10.93 -0.77
N LEU A 469 -29.90 10.10 -0.39
CA LEU A 469 -30.12 8.97 0.52
C LEU A 469 -30.19 9.48 1.96
N PRO A 470 -31.25 9.14 2.73
CA PRO A 470 -31.36 9.52 4.15
C PRO A 470 -30.17 9.00 4.99
N ILE A 471 -29.96 9.61 6.15
CA ILE A 471 -28.95 9.28 7.16
C ILE A 471 -27.53 9.65 6.71
N PHE A 472 -27.10 9.19 5.54
CA PHE A 472 -25.76 9.45 5.00
C PHE A 472 -25.67 10.73 4.16
N ASP A 473 -26.80 11.31 3.76
CA ASP A 473 -26.86 12.47 2.86
C ASP A 473 -26.11 12.26 1.52
N PHE A 474 -25.97 11.01 1.10
CA PHE A 474 -25.33 10.69 -0.17
C PHE A 474 -26.19 11.06 -1.37
N LYS A 475 -25.57 11.68 -2.35
CA LYS A 475 -26.16 11.90 -3.65
C LYS A 475 -26.01 10.63 -4.48
N ILE A 476 -27.14 10.00 -4.82
CA ILE A 476 -27.15 8.73 -5.57
C ILE A 476 -27.86 8.91 -6.92
N PRO A 477 -27.38 8.28 -8.01
CA PRO A 477 -28.05 8.32 -9.30
C PRO A 477 -29.31 7.46 -9.28
N THR A 478 -30.32 7.87 -10.05
CA THR A 478 -31.58 7.12 -10.19
C THR A 478 -31.54 6.10 -11.33
N ALA A 479 -30.68 6.32 -12.31
CA ALA A 479 -30.40 5.39 -13.42
C ALA A 479 -28.99 5.58 -13.94
N LEU A 480 -28.35 4.49 -14.40
CA LEU A 480 -27.05 4.49 -15.08
C LEU A 480 -27.08 3.51 -16.26
N PRO A 481 -26.34 3.81 -17.37
CA PRO A 481 -26.24 2.89 -18.49
C PRO A 481 -25.68 1.53 -18.06
N GLY A 482 -26.32 0.44 -18.48
CA GLY A 482 -25.84 -0.92 -18.22
C GLY A 482 -25.94 -1.41 -16.78
N VAL A 483 -26.60 -0.67 -15.90
CA VAL A 483 -26.80 -1.02 -14.49
C VAL A 483 -28.29 -1.21 -14.20
N ASP A 484 -28.64 -2.25 -13.46
CA ASP A 484 -30.03 -2.45 -13.00
C ASP A 484 -30.43 -1.30 -12.08
N PRO A 485 -31.43 -0.46 -12.47
CA PRO A 485 -31.83 0.68 -11.67
C PRO A 485 -32.43 0.32 -10.31
N LYS A 486 -32.88 -0.93 -10.14
CA LYS A 486 -33.48 -1.41 -8.88
C LYS A 486 -32.47 -1.54 -7.75
N ILE A 487 -31.17 -1.60 -8.04
CA ILE A 487 -30.14 -1.72 -7.01
C ILE A 487 -29.58 -0.37 -6.55
N LEU A 488 -29.79 0.72 -7.31
CA LEU A 488 -29.13 2.01 -7.09
C LEU A 488 -29.56 2.69 -5.79
N ASP A 489 -30.80 2.54 -5.37
CA ASP A 489 -31.25 2.89 -4.02
C ASP A 489 -31.27 1.63 -3.16
N PRO A 490 -30.43 1.50 -2.14
CA PRO A 490 -30.35 0.28 -1.36
C PRO A 490 -31.65 -0.08 -0.64
N ARG A 491 -32.51 0.90 -0.37
CA ARG A 491 -33.82 0.67 0.27
C ARG A 491 -34.75 -0.18 -0.61
N ASP A 492 -34.63 -0.06 -1.92
CA ASP A 492 -35.46 -0.80 -2.90
C ASP A 492 -35.05 -2.28 -3.00
N THR A 493 -33.92 -2.67 -2.43
CA THR A 493 -33.46 -4.07 -2.37
C THR A 493 -34.03 -4.84 -1.18
N TYR A 494 -34.70 -4.17 -0.26
CA TYR A 494 -35.37 -4.76 0.90
C TYR A 494 -36.84 -5.03 0.62
N LYS A 495 -37.38 -6.09 1.23
CA LYS A 495 -38.84 -6.35 1.20
C LYS A 495 -39.61 -5.28 1.95
N ASN A 496 -39.02 -4.75 3.03
CA ASN A 496 -39.54 -3.63 3.80
C ASN A 496 -38.43 -2.59 4.00
N ALA A 497 -38.64 -1.39 3.48
CA ALA A 497 -37.67 -0.30 3.58
C ALA A 497 -37.30 0.08 5.02
N LYS A 498 -38.18 -0.18 6.01
CA LYS A 498 -37.89 0.03 7.43
C LYS A 498 -36.77 -0.89 7.95
N ASP A 499 -36.55 -2.05 7.33
CA ASP A 499 -35.45 -2.94 7.70
C ASP A 499 -34.10 -2.30 7.30
N TRP A 500 -34.06 -1.56 6.21
CA TRP A 500 -32.90 -0.75 5.85
C TRP A 500 -32.65 0.34 6.88
N ASP A 501 -33.69 1.06 7.34
CA ASP A 501 -33.55 2.15 8.32
C ASP A 501 -32.83 1.68 9.59
N VAL A 502 -33.18 0.51 10.11
CA VAL A 502 -32.56 -0.09 11.31
C VAL A 502 -31.08 -0.39 11.08
N LYS A 503 -30.75 -1.05 9.98
CA LYS A 503 -29.38 -1.39 9.63
C LYS A 503 -28.54 -0.15 9.31
N ALA A 504 -29.13 0.82 8.66
CA ALA A 504 -28.48 2.08 8.33
C ALA A 504 -28.13 2.90 9.58
N GLU A 505 -29.02 2.94 10.55
CA GLU A 505 -28.77 3.60 11.86
C GLU A 505 -27.61 2.89 12.59
N ASP A 506 -27.58 1.56 12.62
CA ASP A 506 -26.47 0.81 13.22
C ASP A 506 -25.14 1.10 12.54
N LEU A 507 -25.07 1.02 11.21
CA LEU A 507 -23.85 1.33 10.46
C LEU A 507 -23.42 2.79 10.64
N ALA A 508 -24.36 3.72 10.59
CA ALA A 508 -24.11 5.15 10.81
C ALA A 508 -23.48 5.42 12.16
N ASN A 509 -24.00 4.79 13.23
CA ASN A 509 -23.43 4.89 14.58
C ASN A 509 -21.98 4.36 14.62
N ARG A 510 -21.67 3.28 13.90
CA ARG A 510 -20.32 2.73 13.80
C ARG A 510 -19.36 3.70 13.12
N PHE A 511 -19.78 4.36 12.04
CA PHE A 511 -19.00 5.44 11.41
C PHE A 511 -18.73 6.60 12.36
N VAL A 512 -19.75 7.10 13.04
CA VAL A 512 -19.65 8.23 13.97
C VAL A 512 -18.71 7.87 15.12
N LYS A 513 -18.85 6.69 15.70
CA LYS A 513 -17.97 6.21 16.78
C LYS A 513 -16.52 6.09 16.33
N ASN A 514 -16.29 5.55 15.13
CA ASN A 514 -14.94 5.44 14.58
C ASN A 514 -14.30 6.81 14.33
N PHE A 515 -15.09 7.79 13.89
CA PHE A 515 -14.57 9.11 13.50
C PHE A 515 -14.06 9.94 14.69
N VAL A 516 -14.51 9.66 15.91
CA VAL A 516 -14.09 10.37 17.13
C VAL A 516 -12.56 10.47 17.25
N LYS A 517 -11.84 9.43 16.85
CA LYS A 517 -10.37 9.40 16.90
C LYS A 517 -9.67 10.46 16.05
N PHE A 518 -10.39 11.08 15.10
CA PHE A 518 -9.84 12.14 14.24
C PHE A 518 -10.17 13.56 14.70
N THR A 519 -10.95 13.70 15.77
CA THR A 519 -11.41 15.00 16.26
C THR A 519 -10.44 15.69 17.23
N GLY A 520 -9.23 15.16 17.36
CA GLY A 520 -8.17 15.76 18.17
C GLY A 520 -7.62 17.10 17.63
N ASN A 521 -7.95 17.47 16.39
CA ASN A 521 -7.62 18.76 15.82
C ASN A 521 -8.87 19.45 15.21
N GLU A 522 -8.74 20.73 14.87
CA GLU A 522 -9.86 21.53 14.35
C GLU A 522 -10.39 21.02 13.01
N GLU A 523 -9.54 20.53 12.14
CA GLU A 523 -9.96 19.99 10.83
C GLU A 523 -10.83 18.73 11.01
N GLY A 524 -10.44 17.82 11.89
CA GLY A 524 -11.25 16.65 12.21
C GLY A 524 -12.60 17.00 12.83
N LYS A 525 -12.64 18.00 13.73
CA LYS A 525 -13.89 18.48 14.32
C LYS A 525 -14.86 19.03 13.27
N LYS A 526 -14.37 19.81 12.32
CA LYS A 526 -15.19 20.37 11.22
C LYS A 526 -15.78 19.29 10.34
N LEU A 527 -15.09 18.18 10.13
CA LEU A 527 -15.53 17.09 9.27
C LEU A 527 -16.66 16.24 9.87
N VAL A 528 -16.91 16.29 11.17
CA VAL A 528 -17.99 15.53 11.80
C VAL A 528 -19.33 15.78 11.12
N ALA A 529 -19.59 17.01 10.70
CA ALA A 529 -20.83 17.38 10.02
C ALA A 529 -21.03 16.72 8.63
N ALA A 530 -19.94 16.21 8.02
CA ALA A 530 -20.00 15.52 6.73
C ALA A 530 -20.33 14.01 6.86
N GLY A 531 -20.30 13.49 8.06
CA GLY A 531 -20.64 12.11 8.36
C GLY A 531 -22.14 11.84 8.45
N PRO A 532 -22.51 10.59 8.76
CA PRO A 532 -23.91 10.20 8.91
C PRO A 532 -24.64 10.99 10.01
N LYS A 533 -25.93 11.24 9.79
CA LYS A 533 -26.83 11.87 10.74
C LYS A 533 -27.52 10.80 11.57
N VAL A 534 -27.05 10.58 12.78
CA VAL A 534 -27.67 9.65 13.75
C VAL A 534 -28.67 10.41 14.63
N LYS A 535 -29.74 9.71 15.06
CA LYS A 535 -30.77 10.26 15.96
C LYS A 535 -30.28 10.27 17.39
#